data_7bdd38db2f482d1554e8213f376e7845
#
_entry.id   7bdd38db2f482d1554e8213f376e7845
#
_cell.length_a   1.000
_cell.length_b   1.000
_cell.length_c   1.000
_cell.angle_alpha   90.00
_cell.angle_beta   90.00
_cell.angle_gamma   90.00
#
_symmetry.space_group_name_H-M   'P 1'
#
loop_
_entity.id
_entity.type
_entity.pdbx_description
1 polymer ?
#
loop_
_entity_poly.entity_id
_entity_poly.type
_entity_poly.pdbx_seq_one_letter_code
_entity_poly.pdbx_strand_id
1 'polypeptide(L)'
;MSQKTYAGITVDVNEEGYFTNSSQWTKEIALEIAKEEGVVLTDQHYAIMDFLRNRFKSGEPLSIRSINHSNVIDVKTFYQLFPGAPLKKATKIAGIPKPVSCI
;
A
#
# COMPACT_ATOMS: atom_id res chain seq x y z
N MET A 1 14.19 -2.38 13.93
CA MET A 1 14.06 -2.27 12.47
C MET A 1 14.52 -3.54 11.80
N SER A 2 13.78 -3.97 10.80
CA SER A 2 14.08 -5.19 10.06
C SER A 2 14.29 -4.86 8.60
N GLN A 3 14.84 -5.82 7.87
CA GLN A 3 15.02 -5.69 6.44
C GLN A 3 14.39 -6.90 5.74
N LYS A 4 13.86 -6.66 4.55
CA LYS A 4 13.34 -7.71 3.68
C LYS A 4 13.87 -7.50 2.28
N THR A 5 14.00 -8.60 1.54
CA THR A 5 14.44 -8.54 0.15
C THR A 5 13.27 -8.89 -0.77
N TYR A 6 12.96 -7.97 -1.68
CA TYR A 6 11.95 -8.16 -2.71
C TYR A 6 12.56 -7.84 -4.06
N ALA A 7 12.36 -8.72 -5.04
CA ALA A 7 12.86 -8.51 -6.40
C ALA A 7 14.37 -8.23 -6.43
N GLY A 8 15.13 -8.85 -5.52
CA GLY A 8 16.58 -8.65 -5.42
C GLY A 8 17.01 -7.37 -4.72
N ILE A 9 16.06 -6.58 -4.19
CA ILE A 9 16.33 -5.31 -3.53
C ILE A 9 16.03 -5.46 -2.04
N THR A 10 16.98 -5.07 -1.19
CA THR A 10 16.80 -5.08 0.26
C THR A 10 16.17 -3.76 0.69
N VAL A 11 15.06 -3.83 1.42
CA VAL A 11 14.32 -2.67 1.88
C VAL A 11 14.17 -2.69 3.39
N ASP A 12 14.05 -1.51 3.98
CA ASP A 12 13.86 -1.34 5.43
C ASP A 12 12.37 -1.40 5.76
N VAL A 13 12.01 -2.26 6.71
CA VAL A 13 10.63 -2.45 7.14
C VAL A 13 10.55 -2.43 8.66
N ASN A 14 9.33 -2.21 9.19
CA ASN A 14 9.08 -2.32 10.61
C ASN A 14 8.71 -3.78 10.96
N GLU A 15 8.37 -4.02 12.21
CA GLU A 15 8.02 -5.37 12.71
C GLU A 15 6.84 -5.99 12.00
N GLU A 16 5.94 -5.17 11.46
CA GLU A 16 4.76 -5.64 10.75
C GLU A 16 5.00 -5.79 9.25
N GLY A 17 6.18 -5.41 8.76
CA GLY A 17 6.53 -5.50 7.35
C GLY A 17 6.19 -4.27 6.52
N TYR A 18 5.77 -3.17 7.15
CA TYR A 18 5.54 -1.91 6.44
C TYR A 18 6.87 -1.21 6.19
N PHE A 19 6.98 -0.53 5.04
CA PHE A 19 8.18 0.21 4.70
C PHE A 19 8.42 1.37 5.66
N THR A 20 9.66 1.51 6.12
CA THR A 20 10.08 2.69 6.88
C THR A 20 10.68 3.75 5.98
N ASN A 21 11.08 3.36 4.76
CA ASN A 21 11.61 4.28 3.76
C ASN A 21 10.88 4.06 2.44
N SER A 22 9.89 4.90 2.16
CA SER A 22 9.03 4.75 0.98
C SER A 22 9.77 4.94 -0.34
N SER A 23 10.95 5.57 -0.31
CA SER A 23 11.73 5.79 -1.52
C SER A 23 12.35 4.51 -2.09
N GLN A 24 12.40 3.44 -1.30
CA GLN A 24 12.94 2.15 -1.73
C GLN A 24 11.95 1.33 -2.58
N TRP A 25 10.70 1.77 -2.63
CA TRP A 25 9.64 1.04 -3.32
C TRP A 25 9.76 1.13 -4.84
N THR A 26 9.46 0.00 -5.51
CA THR A 26 9.31 -0.08 -6.96
C THR A 26 8.07 -0.93 -7.29
N LYS A 27 7.64 -0.90 -8.55
CA LYS A 27 6.50 -1.72 -8.98
C LYS A 27 6.79 -3.22 -8.87
N GLU A 28 8.02 -3.62 -9.11
CA GLU A 28 8.44 -5.02 -8.96
C GLU A 28 8.34 -5.46 -7.51
N ILE A 29 8.73 -4.60 -6.59
CA ILE A 29 8.58 -4.86 -5.14
C ILE A 29 7.10 -5.01 -4.80
N ALA A 30 6.24 -4.16 -5.35
CA ALA A 30 4.80 -4.24 -5.12
C ALA A 30 4.24 -5.60 -5.55
N LEU A 31 4.68 -6.12 -6.68
CA LEU A 31 4.25 -7.44 -7.17
C LEU A 31 4.63 -8.55 -6.19
N GLU A 32 5.84 -8.49 -5.62
CA GLU A 32 6.29 -9.48 -4.65
C GLU A 32 5.47 -9.43 -3.36
N ILE A 33 5.21 -8.23 -2.85
CA ILE A 33 4.40 -8.06 -1.63
C ILE A 33 2.97 -8.53 -1.90
N ALA A 34 2.42 -8.20 -3.06
CA ALA A 34 1.07 -8.62 -3.43
C ALA A 34 0.94 -10.14 -3.45
N LYS A 35 1.94 -10.84 -3.94
CA LYS A 35 1.96 -12.31 -3.92
C LYS A 35 1.91 -12.84 -2.49
N GLU A 36 2.65 -12.24 -1.58
CA GLU A 36 2.64 -12.62 -0.16
C GLU A 36 1.25 -12.41 0.45
N GLU A 37 0.57 -11.33 0.06
CA GLU A 37 -0.74 -10.99 0.59
C GLU A 37 -1.89 -11.65 -0.16
N GLY A 38 -1.60 -12.44 -1.19
CA GLY A 38 -2.63 -13.12 -1.97
C GLY A 38 -3.43 -12.20 -2.88
N VAL A 39 -2.83 -11.11 -3.34
CA VAL A 39 -3.48 -10.11 -4.19
C VAL A 39 -2.88 -10.14 -5.57
N VAL A 40 -3.73 -10.14 -6.61
CA VAL A 40 -3.29 -10.01 -8.01
C VAL A 40 -3.46 -8.55 -8.41
N LEU A 41 -2.35 -7.89 -8.75
CA LEU A 41 -2.37 -6.47 -9.10
C LEU A 41 -2.94 -6.22 -10.49
N THR A 42 -3.84 -5.25 -10.58
CA THR A 42 -4.44 -4.78 -11.82
C THR A 42 -4.19 -3.28 -11.94
N ASP A 43 -4.60 -2.68 -13.06
CA ASP A 43 -4.46 -1.24 -13.26
C ASP A 43 -5.17 -0.44 -12.16
N GLN A 44 -6.31 -0.92 -11.68
CA GLN A 44 -7.02 -0.28 -10.57
C GLN A 44 -6.21 -0.31 -9.28
N HIS A 45 -5.52 -1.41 -9.00
CA HIS A 45 -4.62 -1.52 -7.85
C HIS A 45 -3.50 -0.48 -7.93
N TYR A 46 -2.88 -0.33 -9.10
CA TYR A 46 -1.81 0.64 -9.29
C TYR A 46 -2.31 2.07 -9.14
N ALA A 47 -3.52 2.38 -9.62
CA ALA A 47 -4.11 3.70 -9.43
C ALA A 47 -4.30 4.03 -7.95
N ILE A 48 -4.75 3.06 -7.16
CA ILE A 48 -4.90 3.23 -5.71
C ILE A 48 -3.55 3.44 -5.04
N MET A 49 -2.55 2.64 -5.42
CA MET A 49 -1.21 2.77 -4.85
C MET A 49 -0.60 4.15 -5.16
N ASP A 50 -0.76 4.64 -6.37
CA ASP A 50 -0.29 5.98 -6.73
C ASP A 50 -0.99 7.05 -5.89
N PHE A 51 -2.30 6.93 -5.71
CA PHE A 51 -3.07 7.84 -4.87
C PHE A 51 -2.55 7.85 -3.43
N LEU A 52 -2.36 6.67 -2.84
CA LEU A 52 -1.88 6.54 -1.47
C LEU A 52 -0.48 7.11 -1.30
N ARG A 53 0.42 6.84 -2.24
CA ARG A 53 1.78 7.36 -2.18
C ARG A 53 1.80 8.88 -2.32
N ASN A 54 0.97 9.45 -3.19
CA ASN A 54 0.86 10.89 -3.36
C ASN A 54 0.34 11.58 -2.10
N ARG A 55 -0.68 11.00 -1.46
CA ARG A 55 -1.19 11.54 -0.19
C ARG A 55 -0.14 11.46 0.91
N PHE A 56 0.60 10.37 0.98
CA PHE A 56 1.67 10.23 1.96
C PHE A 56 2.74 11.30 1.76
N LYS A 57 3.15 11.56 0.51
CA LYS A 57 4.15 12.58 0.19
C LYS A 57 3.67 13.97 0.55
N SER A 58 2.37 14.22 0.42
CA SER A 58 1.76 15.51 0.76
C SER A 58 1.51 15.70 2.25
N GLY A 59 1.77 14.65 3.06
CA GLY A 59 1.51 14.70 4.49
C GLY A 59 0.04 14.60 4.85
N GLU A 60 -0.82 14.17 3.92
CA GLU A 60 -2.25 14.08 4.15
C GLU A 60 -2.61 12.73 4.79
N PRO A 61 -3.66 12.68 5.63
CA PRO A 61 -4.04 11.44 6.28
C PRO A 61 -4.54 10.40 5.30
N LEU A 62 -4.25 9.13 5.61
CA LEU A 62 -4.71 7.98 4.84
C LEU A 62 -5.82 7.30 5.62
N SER A 63 -7.00 7.18 5.02
CA SER A 63 -8.16 6.55 5.65
C SER A 63 -9.11 6.04 4.57
N ILE A 64 -10.01 5.14 4.95
CA ILE A 64 -11.07 4.66 4.07
C ILE A 64 -11.92 5.85 3.58
N ARG A 65 -12.21 6.80 4.48
CA ARG A 65 -12.98 7.99 4.14
C ARG A 65 -12.29 8.82 3.04
N SER A 66 -10.98 9.02 3.13
CA SER A 66 -10.26 9.80 2.11
C SER A 66 -10.26 9.11 0.76
N ILE A 67 -10.22 7.78 0.72
CA ILE A 67 -10.34 7.03 -0.51
C ILE A 67 -11.73 7.22 -1.12
N ASN A 68 -12.78 7.16 -0.32
CA ASN A 68 -14.13 7.35 -0.79
C ASN A 68 -14.35 8.75 -1.37
N HIS A 69 -13.72 9.78 -0.78
CA HIS A 69 -13.83 11.16 -1.23
C HIS A 69 -12.93 11.49 -2.43
N SER A 70 -12.00 10.62 -2.77
CA SER A 70 -11.01 10.88 -3.81
C SER A 70 -11.54 10.76 -5.24
N ASN A 71 -12.66 10.07 -5.43
CA ASN A 71 -13.20 9.69 -6.73
C ASN A 71 -12.27 8.80 -7.57
N VAL A 72 -11.19 8.31 -6.99
CA VAL A 72 -10.30 7.35 -7.67
C VAL A 72 -10.99 5.99 -7.74
N ILE A 73 -11.63 5.61 -6.63
CA ILE A 73 -12.35 4.33 -6.54
C ILE A 73 -13.35 4.45 -5.38
N ASP A 74 -14.46 3.73 -5.45
CA ASP A 74 -15.40 3.70 -4.34
C ASP A 74 -14.94 2.69 -3.28
N VAL A 75 -15.48 2.82 -2.07
CA VAL A 75 -15.10 1.97 -0.94
C VAL A 75 -15.39 0.50 -1.20
N LYS A 76 -16.52 0.22 -1.83
CA LYS A 76 -16.91 -1.16 -2.14
C LYS A 76 -15.88 -1.85 -3.03
N THR A 77 -15.46 -1.18 -4.09
CA THR A 77 -14.45 -1.71 -5.02
C THR A 77 -13.10 -1.83 -4.34
N PHE A 78 -12.76 -0.87 -3.48
CA PHE A 78 -11.52 -0.92 -2.71
C PHE A 78 -11.47 -2.18 -1.84
N TYR A 79 -12.56 -2.52 -1.15
CA TYR A 79 -12.64 -3.75 -0.36
C TYR A 79 -12.55 -5.01 -1.22
N GLN A 80 -13.06 -4.95 -2.46
CA GLN A 80 -12.96 -6.07 -3.39
C GLN A 80 -11.54 -6.29 -3.89
N LEU A 81 -10.81 -5.19 -4.13
CA LEU A 81 -9.44 -5.25 -4.64
C LEU A 81 -8.44 -5.68 -3.56
N PHE A 82 -8.69 -5.34 -2.31
CA PHE A 82 -7.83 -5.68 -1.18
C PHE A 82 -8.66 -6.35 -0.08
N PRO A 83 -9.10 -7.61 -0.30
CA PRO A 83 -10.01 -8.27 0.65
C PRO A 83 -9.40 -8.45 2.04
N GLY A 84 -10.24 -8.37 3.04
CA GLY A 84 -9.85 -8.53 4.44
C GLY A 84 -9.56 -7.20 5.11
N ALA A 85 -8.33 -6.74 5.06
CA ALA A 85 -7.91 -5.47 5.65
C ALA A 85 -7.41 -4.54 4.54
N PRO A 86 -8.30 -3.88 3.79
CA PRO A 86 -7.93 -3.20 2.55
C PRO A 86 -6.91 -2.08 2.73
N LEU A 87 -7.07 -1.22 3.72
CA LEU A 87 -6.13 -0.12 3.91
C LEU A 87 -4.75 -0.63 4.34
N LYS A 88 -4.70 -1.63 5.22
CA LYS A 88 -3.45 -2.24 5.65
C LYS A 88 -2.72 -2.91 4.49
N LYS A 89 -3.44 -3.70 3.71
CA LYS A 89 -2.84 -4.38 2.55
C LYS A 89 -2.39 -3.40 1.49
N ALA A 90 -3.22 -2.42 1.17
CA ALA A 90 -2.91 -1.44 0.15
C ALA A 90 -1.67 -0.60 0.52
N THR A 91 -1.57 -0.13 1.76
CA THR A 91 -0.42 0.66 2.19
C THR A 91 0.86 -0.18 2.24
N LYS A 92 0.75 -1.43 2.65
CA LYS A 92 1.90 -2.34 2.67
C LYS A 92 2.42 -2.60 1.25
N ILE A 93 1.52 -2.90 0.32
CA ILE A 93 1.87 -3.15 -1.08
C ILE A 93 2.40 -1.86 -1.74
N ALA A 94 1.84 -0.71 -1.38
CA ALA A 94 2.27 0.58 -1.90
C ALA A 94 3.61 1.07 -1.34
N GLY A 95 4.19 0.35 -0.38
CA GLY A 95 5.51 0.67 0.15
C GLY A 95 5.55 1.95 0.96
N ILE A 96 4.50 2.24 1.73
CA ILE A 96 4.44 3.39 2.62
C ILE A 96 4.27 2.91 4.06
N PRO A 97 4.59 3.75 5.04
CA PRO A 97 4.43 3.36 6.44
C PRO A 97 2.98 3.06 6.80
N LYS A 98 2.79 2.30 7.87
CA LYS A 98 1.46 1.95 8.38
C LYS A 98 0.66 3.22 8.67
N PRO A 99 -0.59 3.33 8.17
CA PRO A 99 -1.40 4.52 8.43
C PRO A 99 -1.78 4.62 9.90
N VAL A 100 -1.93 5.87 10.38
CA VAL A 100 -2.31 6.15 11.76
C VAL A 100 -3.71 5.61 12.05
N SER A 101 -4.62 5.79 11.10
CA SER A 101 -6.00 5.26 11.20
C SER A 101 -6.09 3.98 10.40
N CYS A 102 -5.95 2.85 11.09
CA CYS A 102 -6.06 1.53 10.47
C CYS A 102 -7.46 1.00 10.70
N ILE A 103 -8.29 1.12 9.72
CA ILE A 103 -9.63 0.50 9.78
C ILE A 103 -9.75 -0.51 8.66
#